data_38445efac06fd9bb251a52cd9fc3fbba
#
_entry.id   38445efac06fd9bb251a52cd9fc3fbba
#
_cell.length_a   1.000
_cell.length_b   1.000
_cell.length_c   1.000
_cell.angle_alpha   90.00
_cell.angle_beta   90.00
_cell.angle_gamma   90.00
#
_symmetry.space_group_name_H-M   'P 1'
#
loop_
_entity.id
_entity.type
_entity.pdbx_description
1 polymer ?
#
loop_
_entity_poly.entity_id
_entity_poly.type
_entity_poly.pdbx_seq_one_letter_code
_entity_poly.pdbx_strand_id
1 'polypeptide(L)'
;MLAYITWDVSPTIFSIFGREVRWYGLLWGIGFLIGYEMMSRLFKHEKHPDAWVDKLFFYTIISSVVGARLGHCLFYEWDYYSANPMQIFAIWNGGLASHGGVFALIVTLMYYSKKVTHQSVWWLFDRMIPAIAVACACIRLGNLMNSEIFGFPTTMPWGFKFVRSAEWVKEFNGLPCHPTQIYEMLYCIAALIVSLVMYWKFKLQYRVGLITGVCLIIFFGSRFALEFMKNPQVAAEVNMQLNIGQQLSIPLILLGVYLAVTALIKPDFKRLF
;
A
#
# COMPACT_ATOMS: atom_id res chain seq x y z
N MET A 1 -0.31 -16.74 33.83
CA MET A 1 0.70 -16.39 32.80
C MET A 1 -0.05 -15.95 31.54
N LEU A 2 0.18 -14.74 31.08
CA LEU A 2 -0.34 -14.31 29.78
C LEU A 2 0.40 -15.13 28.70
N ALA A 3 -0.36 -15.90 27.91
CA ALA A 3 0.20 -16.71 26.82
C ALA A 3 0.40 -15.82 25.60
N TYR A 4 1.61 -15.31 25.40
CA TYR A 4 1.98 -14.58 24.20
C TYR A 4 2.09 -15.53 22.98
N ILE A 5 1.87 -15.00 21.80
CA ILE A 5 1.90 -15.76 20.56
C ILE A 5 3.38 -15.85 20.08
N THR A 6 3.91 -17.05 20.03
CA THR A 6 5.24 -17.27 19.41
C THR A 6 5.06 -17.37 17.90
N TRP A 7 5.62 -16.39 17.16
CA TRP A 7 5.54 -16.34 15.70
C TRP A 7 6.82 -16.92 15.10
N ASP A 8 6.73 -18.17 14.63
CA ASP A 8 7.84 -18.94 14.04
C ASP A 8 7.54 -19.40 12.60
N VAL A 9 6.81 -18.56 11.85
CA VAL A 9 6.49 -18.86 10.45
C VAL A 9 7.70 -18.59 9.57
N SER A 10 8.08 -19.57 8.72
CA SER A 10 9.13 -19.37 7.72
C SER A 10 8.68 -18.37 6.65
N PRO A 11 9.50 -17.36 6.29
CA PRO A 11 9.19 -16.45 5.19
C PRO A 11 9.20 -17.16 3.82
N THR A 12 9.90 -18.31 3.72
CA THR A 12 10.03 -19.13 2.52
C THR A 12 8.99 -20.24 2.52
N ILE A 13 8.23 -20.38 1.42
CA ILE A 13 7.25 -21.45 1.20
C ILE A 13 7.98 -22.71 0.73
N PHE A 14 8.75 -22.56 -0.35
CA PHE A 14 9.56 -23.62 -0.96
C PHE A 14 10.68 -22.99 -1.81
N SER A 15 11.63 -23.83 -2.27
CA SER A 15 12.70 -23.41 -3.17
C SER A 15 12.63 -24.16 -4.49
N ILE A 16 12.77 -23.44 -5.62
CA ILE A 16 12.85 -24.01 -6.97
C ILE A 16 14.18 -23.58 -7.60
N PHE A 17 14.97 -24.52 -8.07
CA PHE A 17 16.28 -24.27 -8.70
C PHE A 17 17.19 -23.34 -7.87
N GLY A 18 17.18 -23.52 -6.54
CA GLY A 18 17.99 -22.70 -5.63
C GLY A 18 17.45 -21.29 -5.35
N ARG A 19 16.30 -20.92 -5.89
CA ARG A 19 15.62 -19.66 -5.61
C ARG A 19 14.44 -19.87 -4.65
N GLU A 20 14.38 -19.05 -3.60
CA GLU A 20 13.30 -19.11 -2.62
C GLU A 20 12.02 -18.44 -3.17
N VAL A 21 10.90 -19.14 -3.08
CA VAL A 21 9.56 -18.56 -3.24
C VAL A 21 9.06 -18.17 -1.86
N ARG A 22 8.87 -16.87 -1.66
CA ARG A 22 8.50 -16.27 -0.37
C ARG A 22 7.03 -15.87 -0.32
N TRP A 23 6.44 -15.99 0.86
CA TRP A 23 5.06 -15.56 1.13
C TRP A 23 4.80 -14.12 0.69
N TYR A 24 5.74 -13.20 0.93
CA TYR A 24 5.59 -11.80 0.57
C TYR A 24 5.31 -11.60 -0.92
N GLY A 25 6.13 -12.22 -1.78
CA GLY A 25 5.95 -12.13 -3.24
C GLY A 25 4.65 -12.78 -3.72
N LEU A 26 4.29 -13.95 -3.15
CA LEU A 26 3.03 -14.63 -3.48
C LEU A 26 1.82 -13.78 -3.08
N LEU A 27 1.79 -13.26 -1.86
CA LEU A 27 0.68 -12.43 -1.37
C LEU A 27 0.56 -11.12 -2.16
N TRP A 28 1.68 -10.54 -2.56
CA TRP A 28 1.71 -9.37 -3.44
C TRP A 28 1.05 -9.68 -4.78
N GLY A 29 1.42 -10.80 -5.42
CA GLY A 29 0.79 -11.28 -6.65
C GLY A 29 -0.71 -11.56 -6.50
N ILE A 30 -1.12 -12.23 -5.42
CA ILE A 30 -2.54 -12.49 -5.09
C ILE A 30 -3.30 -11.16 -4.95
N GLY A 31 -2.73 -10.17 -4.26
CA GLY A 31 -3.34 -8.85 -4.10
C GLY A 31 -3.61 -8.17 -5.44
N PHE A 32 -2.66 -8.27 -6.40
CA PHE A 32 -2.84 -7.76 -7.76
C PHE A 32 -3.93 -8.50 -8.54
N LEU A 33 -3.97 -9.83 -8.46
CA LEU A 33 -4.99 -10.64 -9.15
C LEU A 33 -6.39 -10.34 -8.62
N ILE A 34 -6.55 -10.28 -7.30
CA ILE A 34 -7.83 -9.91 -6.68
C ILE A 34 -8.20 -8.48 -7.07
N GLY A 35 -7.24 -7.56 -7.05
CA GLY A 35 -7.44 -6.17 -7.45
C GLY A 35 -7.90 -6.04 -8.90
N TYR A 36 -7.30 -6.79 -9.83
CA TYR A 36 -7.72 -6.88 -11.23
C TYR A 36 -9.17 -7.36 -11.36
N GLU A 37 -9.52 -8.46 -10.71
CA GLU A 37 -10.87 -9.02 -10.75
C GLU A 37 -11.90 -8.04 -10.18
N MET A 38 -11.58 -7.37 -9.08
CA MET A 38 -12.46 -6.34 -8.49
C MET A 38 -12.69 -5.19 -9.45
N MET A 39 -11.62 -4.66 -10.07
CA MET A 39 -11.73 -3.59 -11.08
C MET A 39 -12.54 -4.04 -12.28
N SER A 40 -12.33 -5.28 -12.76
CA SER A 40 -13.10 -5.85 -13.87
C SER A 40 -14.60 -5.88 -13.55
N ARG A 41 -14.98 -6.33 -12.35
CA ARG A 41 -16.39 -6.35 -11.91
C ARG A 41 -16.99 -4.96 -11.82
N LEU A 42 -16.26 -3.98 -11.29
CA LEU A 42 -16.75 -2.60 -11.18
C LEU A 42 -16.94 -1.97 -12.55
N PHE A 43 -16.00 -2.14 -13.47
CA PHE A 43 -16.07 -1.57 -14.81
C PHE A 43 -17.16 -2.24 -15.66
N LYS A 44 -17.34 -3.56 -15.57
CA LYS A 44 -18.44 -4.29 -16.19
C LYS A 44 -19.80 -3.83 -15.67
N HIS A 45 -19.92 -3.62 -14.35
CA HIS A 45 -21.15 -3.10 -13.75
C HIS A 45 -21.51 -1.71 -14.29
N GLU A 46 -20.50 -0.86 -14.52
CA GLU A 46 -20.68 0.47 -15.10
C GLU A 46 -20.69 0.47 -16.64
N LYS A 47 -20.66 -0.71 -17.28
CA LYS A 47 -20.67 -0.90 -18.74
C LYS A 47 -19.48 -0.24 -19.46
N HIS A 48 -18.32 -0.18 -18.81
CA HIS A 48 -17.08 0.26 -19.43
C HIS A 48 -16.37 -0.87 -20.19
N PRO A 49 -15.56 -0.56 -21.22
CA PRO A 49 -14.84 -1.56 -22.01
C PRO A 49 -13.88 -2.39 -21.15
N ASP A 50 -13.86 -3.72 -21.32
CA ASP A 50 -12.92 -4.62 -20.63
C ASP A 50 -11.44 -4.23 -20.90
N ALA A 51 -11.14 -3.76 -22.10
CA ALA A 51 -9.82 -3.28 -22.48
C ALA A 51 -9.28 -2.14 -21.59
N TRP A 52 -10.15 -1.42 -20.87
CA TRP A 52 -9.72 -0.40 -19.92
C TRP A 52 -9.04 -1.04 -18.71
N VAL A 53 -9.61 -2.12 -18.19
CA VAL A 53 -9.02 -2.82 -17.02
C VAL A 53 -7.67 -3.43 -17.39
N ASP A 54 -7.59 -4.09 -18.55
CA ASP A 54 -6.33 -4.68 -19.03
C ASP A 54 -5.23 -3.62 -19.16
N LYS A 55 -5.53 -2.50 -19.82
CA LYS A 55 -4.59 -1.39 -19.94
C LYS A 55 -4.18 -0.84 -18.58
N LEU A 56 -5.14 -0.64 -17.65
CA LEU A 56 -4.84 -0.17 -16.32
C LEU A 56 -3.90 -1.11 -15.57
N PHE A 57 -4.15 -2.42 -15.66
CA PHE A 57 -3.33 -3.43 -15.02
C PHE A 57 -1.88 -3.38 -15.54
N PHE A 58 -1.67 -3.39 -16.85
CA PHE A 58 -0.33 -3.27 -17.42
C PHE A 58 0.33 -1.93 -17.09
N TYR A 59 -0.41 -0.84 -17.15
CA TYR A 59 0.11 0.49 -16.82
C TYR A 59 0.56 0.58 -15.36
N THR A 60 -0.20 0.01 -14.42
CA THR A 60 0.16 0.02 -13.00
C THR A 60 1.40 -0.83 -12.72
N ILE A 61 1.50 -2.03 -13.29
CA ILE A 61 2.68 -2.90 -13.10
C ILE A 61 3.93 -2.25 -13.69
N ILE A 62 3.87 -1.86 -14.96
CA ILE A 62 5.04 -1.31 -15.66
C ILE A 62 5.52 -0.03 -14.98
N SER A 63 4.60 0.90 -14.68
CA SER A 63 4.98 2.16 -14.05
C SER A 63 5.54 1.96 -12.64
N SER A 64 5.00 1.03 -11.87
CA SER A 64 5.50 0.73 -10.53
C SER A 64 6.94 0.19 -10.58
N VAL A 65 7.22 -0.77 -11.46
CA VAL A 65 8.55 -1.37 -11.60
C VAL A 65 9.55 -0.37 -12.17
N VAL A 66 9.21 0.28 -13.27
CA VAL A 66 10.09 1.28 -13.93
C VAL A 66 10.35 2.46 -13.00
N GLY A 67 9.30 2.99 -12.37
CA GLY A 67 9.43 4.11 -11.44
C GLY A 67 10.26 3.77 -10.20
N ALA A 68 10.05 2.59 -9.61
CA ALA A 68 10.84 2.14 -8.47
C ALA A 68 12.32 1.97 -8.84
N ARG A 69 12.61 1.42 -10.03
CA ARG A 69 13.97 1.27 -10.52
C ARG A 69 14.63 2.61 -10.81
N LEU A 70 13.98 3.48 -11.56
CA LEU A 70 14.50 4.82 -11.84
C LEU A 70 14.69 5.65 -10.57
N GLY A 71 13.72 5.57 -9.63
CA GLY A 71 13.84 6.24 -8.34
C GLY A 71 15.08 5.77 -7.56
N HIS A 72 15.37 4.48 -7.56
CA HIS A 72 16.59 3.95 -6.92
C HIS A 72 17.85 4.46 -7.63
N CYS A 73 17.94 4.28 -8.94
CA CYS A 73 19.12 4.68 -9.72
C CYS A 73 19.42 6.17 -9.61
N LEU A 74 18.39 7.03 -9.62
CA LEU A 74 18.57 8.48 -9.64
C LEU A 74 18.85 9.08 -8.24
N PHE A 75 18.26 8.53 -7.18
CA PHE A 75 18.29 9.15 -5.86
C PHE A 75 19.19 8.44 -4.84
N TYR A 76 19.52 7.15 -5.05
CA TYR A 76 20.30 6.39 -4.07
C TYR A 76 21.70 5.99 -4.55
N GLU A 77 21.87 5.68 -5.85
CA GLU A 77 23.14 5.18 -6.38
C GLU A 77 23.51 5.82 -7.73
N TRP A 78 23.28 7.13 -7.86
CA TRP A 78 23.52 7.86 -9.12
C TRP A 78 24.94 7.71 -9.66
N ASP A 79 25.94 7.77 -8.79
CA ASP A 79 27.36 7.68 -9.18
C ASP A 79 27.66 6.32 -9.88
N TYR A 80 27.10 5.24 -9.32
CA TYR A 80 27.26 3.91 -9.90
C TYR A 80 26.54 3.79 -11.25
N TYR A 81 25.27 4.20 -11.34
CA TYR A 81 24.45 4.01 -12.54
C TYR A 81 24.80 4.99 -13.65
N SER A 82 25.33 6.18 -13.35
CA SER A 82 25.85 7.10 -14.34
C SER A 82 27.10 6.55 -15.04
N ALA A 83 27.95 5.84 -14.31
CA ALA A 83 29.12 5.15 -14.85
C ALA A 83 28.76 3.83 -15.58
N ASN A 84 27.64 3.20 -15.21
CA ASN A 84 27.21 1.88 -15.71
C ASN A 84 25.75 1.88 -16.18
N PRO A 85 25.36 2.64 -17.22
CA PRO A 85 23.95 2.86 -17.57
C PRO A 85 23.19 1.59 -17.96
N MET A 86 23.87 0.57 -18.49
CA MET A 86 23.23 -0.73 -18.81
C MET A 86 22.74 -1.48 -17.55
N GLN A 87 23.32 -1.21 -16.39
CA GLN A 87 22.87 -1.81 -15.13
C GLN A 87 21.50 -1.29 -14.65
N ILE A 88 21.02 -0.17 -15.18
CA ILE A 88 19.66 0.34 -14.92
C ILE A 88 18.61 -0.72 -15.30
N PHE A 89 18.83 -1.49 -16.36
CA PHE A 89 17.90 -2.53 -16.82
C PHE A 89 17.96 -3.83 -16.01
N ALA A 90 19.00 -4.02 -15.21
CA ALA A 90 19.20 -5.24 -14.41
C ALA A 90 18.33 -5.22 -13.11
N ILE A 91 16.99 -5.21 -13.28
CA ILE A 91 16.02 -5.15 -12.16
C ILE A 91 16.09 -6.36 -11.24
N TRP A 92 16.59 -7.50 -11.72
CA TRP A 92 16.78 -8.73 -10.94
C TRP A 92 17.90 -8.66 -9.91
N ASN A 93 18.77 -7.65 -9.97
CA ASN A 93 19.81 -7.40 -8.98
C ASN A 93 19.29 -6.65 -7.73
N GLY A 94 17.99 -6.36 -7.68
CA GLY A 94 17.42 -5.52 -6.61
C GLY A 94 17.53 -4.02 -6.92
N GLY A 95 17.51 -3.19 -5.90
CA GLY A 95 17.56 -1.73 -6.07
C GLY A 95 16.27 -1.14 -6.61
N LEU A 96 15.20 -1.18 -5.79
CA LEU A 96 13.88 -0.64 -6.08
C LEU A 96 13.48 0.33 -4.98
N ALA A 97 13.22 1.59 -5.33
CA ALA A 97 12.79 2.64 -4.40
C ALA A 97 11.27 2.83 -4.46
N SER A 98 10.57 2.55 -3.37
CA SER A 98 9.10 2.64 -3.31
C SER A 98 8.57 4.03 -3.69
N HIS A 99 9.25 5.10 -3.30
CA HIS A 99 8.86 6.48 -3.62
C HIS A 99 8.84 6.74 -5.13
N GLY A 100 9.84 6.24 -5.87
CA GLY A 100 9.88 6.33 -7.33
C GLY A 100 8.72 5.59 -7.98
N GLY A 101 8.38 4.39 -7.47
CA GLY A 101 7.23 3.60 -7.92
C GLY A 101 5.91 4.33 -7.72
N VAL A 102 5.69 4.89 -6.53
CA VAL A 102 4.45 5.65 -6.22
C VAL A 102 4.33 6.90 -7.09
N PHE A 103 5.42 7.65 -7.27
CA PHE A 103 5.41 8.84 -8.13
C PHE A 103 5.05 8.50 -9.57
N ALA A 104 5.73 7.49 -10.16
CA ALA A 104 5.46 7.06 -11.53
C ALA A 104 4.03 6.52 -11.68
N LEU A 105 3.52 5.80 -10.69
CA LEU A 105 2.14 5.32 -10.67
C LEU A 105 1.13 6.48 -10.69
N ILE A 106 1.31 7.51 -9.87
CA ILE A 106 0.43 8.68 -9.85
C ILE A 106 0.41 9.36 -11.24
N VAL A 107 1.58 9.62 -11.82
CA VAL A 107 1.70 10.23 -13.16
C VAL A 107 1.00 9.35 -14.21
N THR A 108 1.21 8.05 -14.15
CA THR A 108 0.58 7.09 -15.08
C THR A 108 -0.94 7.05 -14.93
N LEU A 109 -1.46 7.11 -13.70
CA LEU A 109 -2.92 7.15 -13.47
C LEU A 109 -3.54 8.46 -13.96
N MET A 110 -2.85 9.58 -13.82
CA MET A 110 -3.28 10.85 -14.40
C MET A 110 -3.31 10.81 -15.94
N TYR A 111 -2.28 10.22 -16.55
CA TYR A 111 -2.23 10.00 -18.00
C TYR A 111 -3.36 9.07 -18.45
N TYR A 112 -3.54 7.92 -17.77
CA TYR A 112 -4.57 6.93 -18.06
C TYR A 112 -5.99 7.56 -17.97
N SER A 113 -6.23 8.31 -16.91
CA SER A 113 -7.49 9.04 -16.69
C SER A 113 -7.81 9.97 -17.86
N LYS A 114 -6.83 10.77 -18.31
CA LYS A 114 -7.02 11.74 -19.41
C LYS A 114 -7.10 11.12 -20.79
N LYS A 115 -6.30 10.08 -21.08
CA LYS A 115 -6.10 9.56 -22.44
C LYS A 115 -6.86 8.28 -22.75
N VAL A 116 -7.20 7.50 -21.73
CA VAL A 116 -7.91 6.22 -21.93
C VAL A 116 -9.36 6.30 -21.52
N THR A 117 -9.63 6.77 -20.29
CA THR A 117 -11.01 6.81 -19.79
C THR A 117 -11.73 8.12 -20.05
N HIS A 118 -11.00 9.21 -20.28
CA HIS A 118 -11.55 10.57 -20.38
C HIS A 118 -12.40 10.97 -19.17
N GLN A 119 -12.09 10.37 -18.01
CA GLN A 119 -12.75 10.64 -16.74
C GLN A 119 -11.79 11.40 -15.81
N SER A 120 -12.33 11.96 -14.72
CA SER A 120 -11.52 12.54 -13.67
C SER A 120 -10.62 11.47 -13.01
N VAL A 121 -9.42 11.85 -12.57
CA VAL A 121 -8.54 10.97 -11.81
C VAL A 121 -9.21 10.49 -10.52
N TRP A 122 -10.04 11.31 -9.88
CA TRP A 122 -10.78 10.94 -8.66
C TRP A 122 -11.88 9.92 -8.95
N TRP A 123 -12.49 9.98 -10.14
CA TRP A 123 -13.39 8.92 -10.61
C TRP A 123 -12.66 7.57 -10.69
N LEU A 124 -11.44 7.58 -11.21
CA LEU A 124 -10.62 6.36 -11.30
C LEU A 124 -10.24 5.85 -9.91
N PHE A 125 -9.76 6.74 -9.02
CA PHE A 125 -9.41 6.36 -7.66
C PHE A 125 -10.59 5.78 -6.87
N ASP A 126 -11.79 6.33 -6.99
CA ASP A 126 -12.99 5.80 -6.32
C ASP A 126 -13.22 4.31 -6.65
N ARG A 127 -12.86 3.88 -7.86
CA ARG A 127 -12.97 2.47 -8.29
C ARG A 127 -11.74 1.65 -7.92
N MET A 128 -10.58 2.28 -7.83
CA MET A 128 -9.33 1.61 -7.46
C MET A 128 -9.20 1.35 -5.95
N ILE A 129 -9.84 2.15 -5.11
CA ILE A 129 -9.72 2.02 -3.64
C ILE A 129 -9.95 0.60 -3.12
N PRO A 130 -11.00 -0.15 -3.55
CA PRO A 130 -11.16 -1.53 -3.08
C PRO A 130 -9.99 -2.43 -3.47
N ALA A 131 -9.48 -2.30 -4.69
CA ALA A 131 -8.30 -3.04 -5.16
C ALA A 131 -7.02 -2.66 -4.40
N ILE A 132 -6.81 -1.37 -4.16
CA ILE A 132 -5.70 -0.85 -3.36
C ILE A 132 -5.78 -1.40 -1.92
N ALA A 133 -6.97 -1.41 -1.33
CA ALA A 133 -7.18 -1.90 0.04
C ALA A 133 -6.81 -3.39 0.17
N VAL A 134 -7.21 -4.23 -0.79
CA VAL A 134 -6.82 -5.65 -0.82
C VAL A 134 -5.32 -5.80 -0.99
N ALA A 135 -4.73 -5.10 -1.94
CA ALA A 135 -3.28 -5.17 -2.17
C ALA A 135 -2.49 -4.76 -0.92
N CYS A 136 -2.90 -3.67 -0.26
CA CYS A 136 -2.29 -3.23 1.00
C CYS A 136 -2.45 -4.28 2.11
N ALA A 137 -3.63 -4.89 2.27
CA ALA A 137 -3.85 -5.95 3.25
C ALA A 137 -2.94 -7.16 2.99
N CYS A 138 -2.80 -7.59 1.73
CA CYS A 138 -1.91 -8.68 1.33
C CYS A 138 -0.43 -8.34 1.61
N ILE A 139 -0.01 -7.09 1.35
CA ILE A 139 1.35 -6.62 1.66
C ILE A 139 1.60 -6.70 3.17
N ARG A 140 0.65 -6.25 4.01
CA ARG A 140 0.81 -6.31 5.48
C ARG A 140 0.87 -7.74 6.00
N LEU A 141 0.08 -8.64 5.43
CA LEU A 141 0.21 -10.06 5.72
C LEU A 141 1.59 -10.60 5.29
N GLY A 142 2.11 -10.16 4.15
CA GLY A 142 3.46 -10.48 3.69
C GLY A 142 4.55 -9.99 4.66
N ASN A 143 4.44 -8.76 5.19
CA ASN A 143 5.34 -8.25 6.22
C ASN A 143 5.29 -9.10 7.50
N LEU A 144 4.11 -9.57 7.91
CA LEU A 144 3.96 -10.48 9.04
C LEU A 144 4.71 -11.81 8.80
N MET A 145 4.58 -12.39 7.58
CA MET A 145 5.29 -13.62 7.21
C MET A 145 6.82 -13.45 7.22
N ASN A 146 7.29 -12.24 6.88
CA ASN A 146 8.71 -11.89 6.96
C ASN A 146 9.18 -11.55 8.38
N SER A 147 8.29 -11.50 9.38
CA SER A 147 8.61 -11.05 10.75
C SER A 147 9.26 -9.66 10.78
N GLU A 148 8.77 -8.72 9.97
CA GLU A 148 9.29 -7.35 9.83
C GLU A 148 8.23 -6.30 10.13
N ILE A 149 8.63 -5.06 10.46
CA ILE A 149 7.73 -3.91 10.68
C ILE A 149 6.75 -4.17 11.86
N PHE A 150 7.22 -4.75 12.94
CA PHE A 150 6.47 -4.87 14.20
C PHE A 150 6.61 -3.62 15.06
N GLY A 151 5.79 -3.52 16.11
CA GLY A 151 5.77 -2.37 17.00
C GLY A 151 6.59 -2.56 18.26
N PHE A 152 6.48 -1.59 19.18
CA PHE A 152 7.14 -1.62 20.48
C PHE A 152 6.74 -2.84 21.33
N PRO A 153 7.56 -3.20 22.34
CA PRO A 153 7.19 -4.21 23.33
C PRO A 153 5.86 -3.92 24.01
N THR A 154 5.09 -4.98 24.27
CA THR A 154 3.75 -4.86 24.85
C THR A 154 3.48 -5.92 25.93
N THR A 155 2.65 -5.56 26.87
CA THR A 155 2.10 -6.49 27.88
C THR A 155 0.74 -7.04 27.50
N MET A 156 0.21 -6.67 26.33
CA MET A 156 -1.09 -7.15 25.85
C MET A 156 -1.06 -8.65 25.57
N PRO A 157 -2.16 -9.39 25.85
CA PRO A 157 -2.19 -10.85 25.71
C PRO A 157 -2.02 -11.35 24.27
N TRP A 158 -2.21 -10.48 23.28
CA TRP A 158 -2.01 -10.76 21.87
C TRP A 158 -0.65 -10.28 21.34
N GLY A 159 0.34 -9.99 22.20
CA GLY A 159 1.70 -9.65 21.80
C GLY A 159 2.38 -10.83 21.13
N PHE A 160 3.16 -10.56 20.07
CA PHE A 160 3.89 -11.57 19.29
C PHE A 160 5.37 -11.58 19.64
N LYS A 161 5.94 -12.78 19.73
CA LYS A 161 7.38 -13.02 19.81
C LYS A 161 7.90 -13.43 18.43
N PHE A 162 8.56 -12.51 17.73
CA PHE A 162 9.03 -12.69 16.35
C PHE A 162 10.38 -13.42 16.31
N VAL A 163 10.39 -14.69 16.68
CA VAL A 163 11.63 -15.46 16.91
C VAL A 163 12.56 -15.60 15.70
N ARG A 164 12.06 -15.33 14.49
CA ARG A 164 12.86 -15.35 13.25
C ARG A 164 13.40 -13.98 12.85
N SER A 165 13.03 -12.90 13.56
CA SER A 165 13.56 -11.56 13.29
C SER A 165 14.87 -11.33 14.03
N ALA A 166 15.95 -11.10 13.29
CA ALA A 166 17.25 -10.76 13.88
C ALA A 166 17.19 -9.44 14.66
N GLU A 167 16.40 -8.46 14.17
CA GLU A 167 16.13 -7.19 14.83
C GLU A 167 15.45 -7.41 16.19
N TRP A 168 14.38 -8.23 16.23
CA TRP A 168 13.67 -8.52 17.45
C TRP A 168 14.55 -9.20 18.50
N VAL A 169 15.37 -10.17 18.08
CA VAL A 169 16.29 -10.87 18.98
C VAL A 169 17.32 -9.90 19.56
N LYS A 170 17.86 -9.00 18.75
CA LYS A 170 18.92 -8.05 19.14
C LYS A 170 18.39 -6.92 20.02
N GLU A 171 17.25 -6.31 19.65
CA GLU A 171 16.79 -5.07 20.26
C GLU A 171 15.78 -5.30 21.39
N PHE A 172 14.95 -6.34 21.31
CA PHE A 172 13.86 -6.54 22.27
C PHE A 172 14.04 -7.76 23.19
N ASN A 173 15.16 -8.47 23.08
CA ASN A 173 15.59 -9.52 24.02
C ASN A 173 14.46 -10.49 24.43
N GLY A 174 13.64 -10.93 23.50
CA GLY A 174 12.55 -11.89 23.73
C GLY A 174 11.25 -11.31 24.26
N LEU A 175 11.13 -9.99 24.40
CA LEU A 175 9.88 -9.35 24.81
C LEU A 175 8.80 -9.43 23.71
N PRO A 176 7.53 -9.68 24.07
CA PRO A 176 6.45 -9.67 23.10
C PRO A 176 6.23 -8.25 22.57
N CYS A 177 6.00 -8.11 21.27
CA CYS A 177 5.81 -6.83 20.58
C CYS A 177 4.41 -6.73 19.96
N HIS A 178 3.95 -5.51 19.70
CA HIS A 178 2.71 -5.28 18.98
C HIS A 178 2.82 -5.82 17.54
N PRO A 179 1.87 -6.68 17.08
CA PRO A 179 1.83 -7.13 15.70
C PRO A 179 1.18 -6.05 14.81
N THR A 180 1.90 -4.94 14.60
CA THR A 180 1.38 -3.76 13.87
C THR A 180 1.00 -4.09 12.45
N GLN A 181 1.59 -5.13 11.83
CA GLN A 181 1.21 -5.65 10.52
C GLN A 181 -0.27 -6.10 10.51
N ILE A 182 -0.73 -6.78 11.58
CA ILE A 182 -2.13 -7.19 11.73
C ILE A 182 -3.03 -5.97 11.89
N TYR A 183 -2.64 -4.99 12.70
CA TYR A 183 -3.43 -3.77 12.88
C TYR A 183 -3.57 -3.00 11.57
N GLU A 184 -2.48 -2.93 10.79
CA GLU A 184 -2.48 -2.31 9.48
C GLU A 184 -3.34 -3.08 8.47
N MET A 185 -3.29 -4.40 8.48
CA MET A 185 -4.17 -5.23 7.67
C MET A 185 -5.65 -4.99 8.01
N LEU A 186 -5.99 -4.87 9.30
CA LEU A 186 -7.36 -4.64 9.75
C LEU A 186 -7.93 -3.31 9.26
N TYR A 187 -7.15 -2.21 9.29
CA TYR A 187 -7.67 -0.95 8.74
C TYR A 187 -7.77 -0.99 7.20
N CYS A 188 -6.90 -1.75 6.51
CA CYS A 188 -7.06 -1.97 5.07
C CYS A 188 -8.35 -2.74 4.77
N ILE A 189 -8.67 -3.78 5.55
CA ILE A 189 -9.94 -4.52 5.44
C ILE A 189 -11.13 -3.60 5.75
N ALA A 190 -11.03 -2.75 6.77
CA ALA A 190 -12.08 -1.77 7.08
C ALA A 190 -12.32 -0.81 5.89
N ALA A 191 -11.25 -0.27 5.29
CA ALA A 191 -11.34 0.57 4.10
C ALA A 191 -11.96 -0.18 2.90
N LEU A 192 -11.61 -1.46 2.71
CA LEU A 192 -12.21 -2.33 1.71
C LEU A 192 -13.73 -2.45 1.93
N ILE A 193 -14.15 -2.82 3.13
CA ILE A 193 -15.57 -3.00 3.46
C ILE A 193 -16.33 -1.68 3.27
N VAL A 194 -15.80 -0.57 3.80
CA VAL A 194 -16.42 0.75 3.68
C VAL A 194 -16.55 1.15 2.21
N SER A 195 -15.50 1.00 1.41
CA SER A 195 -15.54 1.35 -0.02
C SER A 195 -16.56 0.54 -0.81
N LEU A 196 -16.64 -0.78 -0.56
CA LEU A 196 -17.63 -1.65 -1.19
C LEU A 196 -19.06 -1.33 -0.75
N VAL A 197 -19.29 -1.05 0.53
CA VAL A 197 -20.60 -0.63 1.06
C VAL A 197 -21.02 0.71 0.46
N MET A 198 -20.11 1.67 0.40
CA MET A 198 -20.39 2.98 -0.24
C MET A 198 -20.73 2.81 -1.71
N TYR A 199 -20.01 1.94 -2.43
CA TYR A 199 -20.23 1.69 -3.85
C TYR A 199 -21.55 0.94 -4.10
N TRP A 200 -21.72 -0.24 -3.51
CA TRP A 200 -22.81 -1.15 -3.85
C TRP A 200 -24.12 -0.84 -3.13
N LYS A 201 -24.07 -0.56 -1.83
CA LYS A 201 -25.28 -0.34 -1.00
C LYS A 201 -25.79 1.08 -1.12
N PHE A 202 -24.89 2.06 -0.97
CA PHE A 202 -25.27 3.48 -0.99
C PHE A 202 -25.17 4.15 -2.35
N LYS A 203 -24.63 3.46 -3.37
CA LYS A 203 -24.45 3.92 -4.75
C LYS A 203 -23.75 5.29 -4.84
N LEU A 204 -22.75 5.50 -3.99
CA LEU A 204 -22.01 6.76 -3.89
C LEU A 204 -20.91 6.93 -4.95
N GLN A 205 -20.75 5.97 -5.87
CA GLN A 205 -19.83 6.06 -7.00
C GLN A 205 -20.10 7.24 -7.94
N TYR A 206 -21.30 7.81 -7.87
CA TYR A 206 -21.66 9.02 -8.65
C TYR A 206 -21.15 10.32 -8.00
N ARG A 207 -20.77 10.29 -6.74
CA ARG A 207 -20.17 11.42 -6.02
C ARG A 207 -18.63 11.33 -6.11
N VAL A 208 -18.10 11.76 -7.25
CA VAL A 208 -16.68 11.62 -7.59
C VAL A 208 -15.77 12.17 -6.50
N GLY A 209 -14.84 11.32 -6.03
CA GLY A 209 -13.88 11.60 -4.97
C GLY A 209 -14.39 11.34 -3.55
N LEU A 210 -15.68 10.95 -3.37
CA LEU A 210 -16.19 10.68 -2.01
C LEU A 210 -15.63 9.40 -1.42
N ILE A 211 -15.63 8.30 -2.19
CA ILE A 211 -15.09 7.01 -1.73
C ILE A 211 -13.60 7.16 -1.44
N THR A 212 -12.87 7.81 -2.35
CA THR A 212 -11.45 8.11 -2.19
C THR A 212 -11.21 8.95 -0.93
N GLY A 213 -11.98 10.03 -0.75
CA GLY A 213 -11.84 10.92 0.41
C GLY A 213 -12.02 10.19 1.74
N VAL A 214 -13.10 9.42 1.88
CA VAL A 214 -13.38 8.65 3.10
C VAL A 214 -12.28 7.61 3.36
N CYS A 215 -11.86 6.89 2.34
CA CYS A 215 -10.84 5.86 2.50
C CYS A 215 -9.44 6.43 2.77
N LEU A 216 -9.09 7.60 2.22
CA LEU A 216 -7.85 8.31 2.60
C LEU A 216 -7.85 8.64 4.09
N ILE A 217 -8.97 9.11 4.64
CA ILE A 217 -9.10 9.39 6.08
C ILE A 217 -8.90 8.09 6.89
N ILE A 218 -9.51 6.98 6.47
CA ILE A 218 -9.35 5.69 7.15
C ILE A 218 -7.90 5.24 7.08
N PHE A 219 -7.28 5.17 5.90
CA PHE A 219 -5.91 4.70 5.73
C PHE A 219 -4.90 5.54 6.51
N PHE A 220 -4.91 6.85 6.26
CA PHE A 220 -3.87 7.73 6.79
C PHE A 220 -4.17 8.18 8.22
N GLY A 221 -5.44 8.26 8.64
CA GLY A 221 -5.81 8.48 10.04
C GLY A 221 -5.43 7.29 10.93
N SER A 222 -5.73 6.06 10.49
CA SER A 222 -5.29 4.85 11.19
C SER A 222 -3.78 4.71 11.20
N ARG A 223 -3.11 4.99 10.07
CA ARG A 223 -1.64 4.99 10.00
C ARG A 223 -1.04 5.99 10.98
N PHE A 224 -1.53 7.23 11.00
CA PHE A 224 -1.06 8.25 11.93
C PHE A 224 -1.15 7.79 13.40
N ALA A 225 -2.28 7.17 13.76
CA ALA A 225 -2.47 6.64 15.12
C ALA A 225 -1.56 5.44 15.43
N LEU A 226 -1.38 4.52 14.47
CA LEU A 226 -0.55 3.32 14.68
C LEU A 226 0.95 3.62 14.70
N GLU A 227 1.40 4.71 14.09
CA GLU A 227 2.82 5.10 14.11
C GLU A 227 3.32 5.39 15.54
N PHE A 228 2.45 5.73 16.51
CA PHE A 228 2.82 5.83 17.93
C PHE A 228 3.17 4.47 18.57
N MET A 229 2.79 3.36 17.94
CA MET A 229 3.06 2.00 18.43
C MET A 229 4.20 1.33 17.67
N LYS A 230 4.75 1.98 16.65
CA LYS A 230 5.82 1.42 15.81
C LYS A 230 7.20 1.84 16.28
N ASN A 231 8.16 0.96 16.07
CA ASN A 231 9.56 1.29 16.21
C ASN A 231 10.01 2.23 15.10
N PRO A 232 10.94 3.16 15.36
CA PRO A 232 11.58 3.96 14.33
C PRO A 232 12.21 3.06 13.26
N GLN A 233 11.87 3.29 11.99
CA GLN A 233 12.39 2.47 10.89
C GLN A 233 13.70 3.02 10.33
N VAL A 234 14.01 4.27 10.61
CA VAL A 234 15.26 4.95 10.23
C VAL A 234 15.81 5.73 11.42
N ALA A 235 17.13 5.79 11.54
CA ALA A 235 17.82 6.46 12.65
C ALA A 235 17.41 7.93 12.82
N ALA A 236 17.02 8.60 11.74
CA ALA A 236 16.55 9.98 11.76
C ALA A 236 15.24 10.17 12.55
N GLU A 237 14.40 9.13 12.68
CA GLU A 237 13.10 9.22 13.36
C GLU A 237 13.20 9.23 14.90
N VAL A 238 14.33 8.77 15.46
CA VAL A 238 14.51 8.62 16.92
C VAL A 238 14.30 9.93 17.70
N ASN A 239 14.64 11.07 17.09
CA ASN A 239 14.55 12.39 17.71
C ASN A 239 13.40 13.25 17.16
N MET A 240 12.51 12.70 16.33
CA MET A 240 11.39 13.45 15.77
C MET A 240 10.18 13.43 16.72
N GLN A 241 9.49 14.56 16.90
CA GLN A 241 8.21 14.62 17.62
C GLN A 241 7.10 13.87 16.88
N LEU A 242 7.08 13.98 15.56
CA LEU A 242 6.25 13.21 14.65
C LEU A 242 7.18 12.51 13.67
N ASN A 243 7.07 11.19 13.54
CA ASN A 243 7.85 10.44 12.59
C ASN A 243 7.45 10.75 11.13
N ILE A 244 8.27 10.30 10.17
CA ILE A 244 8.02 10.55 8.74
C ILE A 244 6.66 9.99 8.30
N GLY A 245 6.23 8.82 8.82
CA GLY A 245 4.95 8.23 8.54
C GLY A 245 3.77 9.11 8.97
N GLN A 246 3.88 9.76 10.13
CA GLN A 246 2.87 10.70 10.63
C GLN A 246 2.85 12.00 9.81
N GLN A 247 4.03 12.58 9.54
CA GLN A 247 4.13 13.79 8.73
C GLN A 247 3.55 13.63 7.33
N LEU A 248 3.81 12.50 6.67
CA LEU A 248 3.26 12.18 5.35
C LEU A 248 1.76 11.86 5.40
N SER A 249 1.23 11.44 6.54
CA SER A 249 -0.20 11.13 6.68
C SER A 249 -1.07 12.39 6.76
N ILE A 250 -0.58 13.47 7.38
CA ILE A 250 -1.34 14.71 7.55
C ILE A 250 -1.87 15.29 6.23
N PRO A 251 -1.05 15.56 5.19
CA PRO A 251 -1.55 16.13 3.95
C PRO A 251 -2.56 15.21 3.24
N LEU A 252 -2.41 13.89 3.40
CA LEU A 252 -3.33 12.92 2.78
C LEU A 252 -4.66 12.82 3.53
N ILE A 253 -4.66 12.99 4.85
CA ILE A 253 -5.89 13.15 5.65
C ILE A 253 -6.63 14.42 5.22
N LEU A 254 -5.92 15.56 5.12
CA LEU A 254 -6.50 16.84 4.69
C LEU A 254 -7.07 16.76 3.27
N LEU A 255 -6.37 16.11 2.35
CA LEU A 255 -6.88 15.82 1.01
C LEU A 255 -8.14 14.95 1.08
N GLY A 256 -8.16 13.92 1.93
CA GLY A 256 -9.31 13.06 2.15
C GLY A 256 -10.54 13.85 2.63
N VAL A 257 -10.35 14.72 3.63
CA VAL A 257 -11.43 15.61 4.14
C VAL A 257 -11.90 16.54 3.03
N TYR A 258 -10.98 17.19 2.31
CA TYR A 258 -11.34 18.08 1.19
C TYR A 258 -12.17 17.36 0.13
N LEU A 259 -11.77 16.16 -0.30
CA LEU A 259 -12.47 15.36 -1.29
C LEU A 259 -13.87 14.96 -0.80
N ALA A 260 -13.97 14.47 0.43
CA ALA A 260 -15.25 14.05 1.02
C ALA A 260 -16.23 15.23 1.15
N VAL A 261 -15.78 16.33 1.75
CA VAL A 261 -16.62 17.52 1.95
C VAL A 261 -17.09 18.10 0.62
N THR A 262 -16.17 18.27 -0.33
CA THR A 262 -16.55 18.85 -1.64
C THR A 262 -17.45 17.93 -2.46
N ALA A 263 -17.33 16.60 -2.34
CA ALA A 263 -18.21 15.63 -2.98
C ALA A 263 -19.61 15.61 -2.35
N LEU A 264 -19.73 15.93 -1.05
CA LEU A 264 -21.02 16.04 -0.36
C LEU A 264 -21.74 17.35 -0.70
N ILE A 265 -21.01 18.47 -0.76
CA ILE A 265 -21.59 19.80 -1.01
C ILE A 265 -21.94 19.99 -2.49
N LYS A 266 -21.11 19.48 -3.40
CA LYS A 266 -21.25 19.65 -4.86
C LYS A 266 -21.26 18.27 -5.55
N PRO A 267 -22.35 17.50 -5.45
CA PRO A 267 -22.39 16.13 -5.99
C PRO A 267 -22.22 16.06 -7.51
N ASP A 268 -22.66 17.12 -8.24
CA ASP A 268 -22.60 17.20 -9.72
C ASP A 268 -21.31 17.86 -10.23
N PHE A 269 -20.37 18.15 -9.35
CA PHE A 269 -19.13 18.78 -9.73
C PHE A 269 -18.25 17.80 -10.51
N LYS A 270 -18.26 17.91 -11.85
CA LYS A 270 -17.26 17.25 -12.72
C LYS A 270 -15.90 17.85 -12.36
N ARG A 271 -15.14 17.15 -11.52
CA ARG A 271 -13.79 17.55 -11.15
C ARG A 271 -12.89 17.32 -12.35
N LEU A 272 -12.70 18.40 -13.10
CA LEU A 272 -11.72 18.49 -14.18
C LEU A 272 -10.33 18.51 -13.53
N PHE A 273 -9.62 17.40 -13.58
CA PHE A 273 -8.15 17.35 -13.71
C PHE A 273 -7.76 16.04 -14.38
#